data_3ae07a110a20c6b4e5cb793b92b5229d
#
_entry.id   3ae07a110a20c6b4e5cb793b92b5229d
#
_cell.length_a   1.000
_cell.length_b   1.000
_cell.length_c   1.000
_cell.angle_alpha   90.00
_cell.angle_beta   90.00
_cell.angle_gamma   90.00
#
_symmetry.space_group_name_H-M   'P 1'
#
loop_
_entity.id
_entity.type
_entity.pdbx_description
1 polymer ?
#
loop_
_entity_poly.entity_id
_entity_poly.type
_entity_poly.pdbx_seq_one_letter_code
_entity_poly.pdbx_strand_id
1 'polypeptide(L)'
;MGRALALALLVATTFSPGIRAQTTACPVAMEMFQQRRWADAAASFEQCERENPGTSDALLYRGKALVNLRQFESAASALQTYAKSNPRSADAAYLLAFIAFREGKPAESLRLFSDAAKLSAPTANDLTIAALDYVLLNQYDDAAHYLELALKLNPDDIEARYHLGRVRYQQNQFDLAIASFQEVIKRDPGSVKALDNLGLCFEAKNQVESATAAYRRAIELDQSAAAHSEQPYLNLGALLAKSNHLDDAIPLLTRATEITPGEFKVHYELAKAYFDSTKWESARAQAEEAVHLNPKDSSAHYLLGRVYQRLGRKDLASEEFQKTSELIRDKAANSHEGMASGASSR
;
A
#
# COMPACT_ATOMS: atom_id res chain seq x y z
N MET A 1 -5.98 8.08 -6.82
CA MET A 1 -5.50 6.89 -7.54
C MET A 1 -4.40 6.26 -6.70
N GLY A 2 -4.64 5.04 -6.16
CA GLY A 2 -3.73 4.44 -5.20
C GLY A 2 -2.38 4.13 -5.81
N ARG A 3 -1.33 4.73 -5.28
CA ARG A 3 0.04 4.26 -5.50
C ARG A 3 0.14 2.85 -4.94
N ALA A 4 0.41 1.88 -5.82
CA ALA A 4 0.72 0.52 -5.44
C ALA A 4 1.87 0.55 -4.42
N LEU A 5 1.58 0.15 -3.18
CA LEU A 5 2.59 -0.14 -2.18
C LEU A 5 3.59 -1.13 -2.82
N ALA A 6 4.82 -0.67 -3.03
CA ALA A 6 5.92 -1.52 -3.41
C ALA A 6 6.32 -2.34 -2.19
N LEU A 7 5.57 -3.40 -1.90
CA LEU A 7 5.98 -4.43 -0.98
C LEU A 7 7.07 -5.26 -1.68
N ALA A 8 8.31 -5.07 -1.29
CA ALA A 8 9.36 -6.03 -1.54
C ALA A 8 9.19 -7.19 -0.53
N LEU A 9 8.14 -7.99 -0.70
CA LEU A 9 8.04 -9.29 -0.06
C LEU A 9 9.06 -10.20 -0.75
N LEU A 10 10.23 -10.33 -0.13
CA LEU A 10 11.11 -11.47 -0.37
C LEU A 10 10.31 -12.71 0.03
N VAL A 11 9.91 -13.50 -0.93
CA VAL A 11 9.41 -14.86 -0.68
C VAL A 11 10.63 -15.65 -0.17
N ALA A 12 10.93 -15.51 1.13
CA ALA A 12 11.88 -16.37 1.80
C ALA A 12 11.22 -17.74 1.94
N THR A 13 11.46 -18.61 0.97
CA THR A 13 11.12 -20.03 1.11
C THR A 13 12.00 -20.60 2.21
N THR A 14 11.46 -20.68 3.44
CA THR A 14 12.06 -21.48 4.51
C THR A 14 12.02 -22.94 4.09
N PHE A 15 13.19 -23.50 3.81
CA PHE A 15 13.35 -24.92 3.57
C PHE A 15 13.07 -25.68 4.88
N SER A 16 11.95 -26.40 4.96
CA SER A 16 11.79 -27.48 5.93
C SER A 16 12.71 -28.63 5.52
N PRO A 17 13.59 -29.13 6.42
CA PRO A 17 14.44 -30.28 6.12
C PRO A 17 13.60 -31.56 6.18
N GLY A 18 13.00 -31.94 5.06
CA GLY A 18 12.13 -33.12 4.95
C GLY A 18 11.75 -33.49 3.52
N ILE A 19 12.29 -32.82 2.52
CA ILE A 19 12.04 -33.16 1.13
C ILE A 19 12.85 -34.42 0.80
N ARG A 20 12.16 -35.59 0.70
CA ARG A 20 12.67 -36.74 -0.02
C ARG A 20 13.25 -36.25 -1.34
N ALA A 21 14.49 -36.60 -1.64
CA ALA A 21 15.11 -36.40 -2.94
C ALA A 21 14.26 -37.13 -4.01
N GLN A 22 13.24 -36.46 -4.50
CA GLN A 22 12.67 -36.77 -5.80
C GLN A 22 13.75 -36.35 -6.79
N THR A 23 14.27 -37.29 -7.56
CA THR A 23 15.15 -37.04 -8.68
C THR A 23 14.46 -36.03 -9.59
N THR A 24 14.86 -34.75 -9.47
CA THR A 24 14.27 -33.67 -10.29
C THR A 24 14.67 -33.93 -11.73
N ALA A 25 13.68 -34.00 -12.63
CA ALA A 25 13.95 -34.17 -14.06
C ALA A 25 14.81 -33.04 -14.65
N CYS A 26 15.00 -31.95 -13.92
CA CYS A 26 15.71 -30.72 -14.36
C CYS A 26 16.78 -30.30 -13.34
N PRO A 27 17.86 -31.07 -13.11
CA PRO A 27 18.81 -30.79 -12.04
C PRO A 27 19.54 -29.46 -12.20
N VAL A 28 19.92 -29.09 -13.42
CA VAL A 28 20.59 -27.81 -13.72
C VAL A 28 19.69 -26.61 -13.45
N ALA A 29 18.43 -26.69 -13.84
CA ALA A 29 17.46 -25.62 -13.56
C ALA A 29 17.21 -25.47 -12.06
N MET A 30 17.18 -26.59 -11.33
CA MET A 30 17.00 -26.57 -9.87
C MET A 30 18.20 -25.97 -9.16
N GLU A 31 19.42 -26.25 -9.60
CA GLU A 31 20.64 -25.62 -9.07
C GLU A 31 20.60 -24.09 -9.27
N MET A 32 20.25 -23.61 -10.47
CA MET A 32 20.08 -22.19 -10.76
C MET A 32 19.00 -21.56 -9.87
N PHE A 33 17.90 -22.25 -9.64
CA PHE A 33 16.83 -21.83 -8.75
C PHE A 33 17.29 -21.69 -7.30
N GLN A 34 18.05 -22.66 -6.79
CA GLN A 34 18.63 -22.62 -5.44
C GLN A 34 19.64 -21.48 -5.28
N GLN A 35 20.41 -21.18 -6.34
CA GLN A 35 21.32 -20.03 -6.40
C GLN A 35 20.59 -18.68 -6.61
N ARG A 36 19.26 -18.66 -6.63
CA ARG A 36 18.42 -17.47 -6.90
C ARG A 36 18.69 -16.79 -8.26
N ARG A 37 19.23 -17.52 -9.21
CA ARG A 37 19.42 -17.08 -10.59
C ARG A 37 18.10 -17.24 -11.35
N TRP A 38 17.12 -16.39 -11.00
CA TRP A 38 15.74 -16.58 -11.40
C TRP A 38 15.51 -16.59 -12.91
N ALA A 39 16.20 -15.72 -13.65
CA ALA A 39 16.09 -15.66 -15.12
C ALA A 39 16.63 -16.93 -15.78
N ASP A 40 17.83 -17.36 -15.37
CA ASP A 40 18.46 -18.57 -15.89
C ASP A 40 17.65 -19.82 -15.52
N ALA A 41 17.16 -19.86 -14.27
CA ALA A 41 16.30 -20.95 -13.80
C ALA A 41 15.01 -21.04 -14.62
N ALA A 42 14.32 -19.92 -14.85
CA ALA A 42 13.09 -19.89 -15.63
C ALA A 42 13.28 -20.38 -17.07
N ALA A 43 14.35 -19.94 -17.74
CA ALA A 43 14.70 -20.38 -19.08
C ALA A 43 15.09 -21.87 -19.13
N SER A 44 15.86 -22.35 -18.13
CA SER A 44 16.28 -23.74 -18.04
C SER A 44 15.10 -24.68 -17.72
N PHE A 45 14.15 -24.26 -16.88
CA PHE A 45 12.90 -25.03 -16.65
C PHE A 45 12.02 -25.06 -17.89
N GLU A 46 11.97 -23.98 -18.66
CA GLU A 46 11.23 -23.97 -19.94
C GLU A 46 11.81 -24.95 -20.97
N GLN A 47 13.14 -25.01 -21.06
CA GLN A 47 13.80 -26.00 -21.92
C GLN A 47 13.52 -27.42 -21.43
N CYS A 48 13.65 -27.66 -20.13
CA CYS A 48 13.39 -28.97 -19.53
C CYS A 48 11.95 -29.45 -19.81
N GLU A 49 10.94 -28.57 -19.71
CA GLU A 49 9.55 -28.89 -20.03
C GLU A 49 9.35 -29.23 -21.50
N ARG A 50 10.06 -28.56 -22.42
CA ARG A 50 10.01 -28.89 -23.85
C ARG A 50 10.60 -30.26 -24.16
N GLU A 51 11.67 -30.63 -23.45
CA GLU A 51 12.34 -31.92 -23.63
C GLU A 51 11.59 -33.09 -22.97
N ASN A 52 10.89 -32.82 -21.87
CA ASN A 52 10.18 -33.81 -21.06
C ASN A 52 8.78 -33.32 -20.65
N PRO A 53 7.82 -33.20 -21.59
CA PRO A 53 6.50 -32.63 -21.30
C PRO A 53 5.76 -33.39 -20.22
N GLY A 54 5.27 -32.70 -19.19
CA GLY A 54 4.36 -33.23 -18.17
C GLY A 54 4.98 -34.18 -17.15
N THR A 55 6.31 -34.39 -17.16
CA THR A 55 6.98 -35.36 -16.29
C THR A 55 7.53 -34.78 -14.98
N SER A 56 7.49 -33.49 -14.80
CA SER A 56 8.17 -32.83 -13.68
C SER A 56 7.45 -31.61 -13.16
N ASP A 57 7.84 -31.18 -11.97
CA ASP A 57 7.44 -29.89 -11.39
C ASP A 57 8.09 -28.67 -12.10
N ALA A 58 8.62 -28.85 -13.32
CA ALA A 58 9.31 -27.80 -14.06
C ALA A 58 8.45 -26.55 -14.22
N LEU A 59 7.17 -26.70 -14.59
CA LEU A 59 6.23 -25.59 -14.71
C LEU A 59 5.96 -24.88 -13.37
N LEU A 60 5.90 -25.64 -12.25
CA LEU A 60 5.75 -25.07 -10.92
C LEU A 60 6.96 -24.23 -10.53
N TYR A 61 8.18 -24.75 -10.71
CA TYR A 61 9.40 -24.03 -10.39
C TYR A 61 9.69 -22.90 -11.35
N ARG A 62 9.32 -23.04 -12.64
CA ARG A 62 9.32 -21.94 -13.61
C ARG A 62 8.39 -20.82 -13.13
N GLY A 63 7.16 -21.16 -12.72
CA GLY A 63 6.22 -20.19 -12.14
C GLY A 63 6.80 -19.48 -10.92
N LYS A 64 7.42 -20.22 -9.98
CA LYS A 64 8.11 -19.66 -8.80
C LYS A 64 9.25 -18.71 -9.19
N ALA A 65 10.06 -19.04 -10.18
CA ALA A 65 11.13 -18.19 -10.68
C ALA A 65 10.60 -16.90 -11.32
N LEU A 66 9.55 -17.01 -12.15
CA LEU A 66 8.90 -15.89 -12.82
C LEU A 66 8.20 -14.95 -11.82
N VAL A 67 7.62 -15.47 -10.74
CA VAL A 67 7.09 -14.64 -9.63
C VAL A 67 8.19 -13.79 -9.01
N ASN A 68 9.37 -14.36 -8.76
CA ASN A 68 10.51 -13.61 -8.22
C ASN A 68 11.03 -12.54 -9.21
N LEU A 69 10.89 -12.76 -10.51
CA LEU A 69 11.18 -11.78 -11.57
C LEU A 69 10.06 -10.74 -11.77
N ARG A 70 8.95 -10.85 -11.03
CA ARG A 70 7.73 -10.03 -11.21
C ARG A 70 7.09 -10.17 -12.60
N GLN A 71 7.34 -11.25 -13.30
CA GLN A 71 6.75 -11.57 -14.61
C GLN A 71 5.43 -12.33 -14.38
N PHE A 72 4.43 -11.64 -13.82
CA PHE A 72 3.21 -12.25 -13.29
C PHE A 72 2.36 -12.94 -14.36
N GLU A 73 2.24 -12.37 -15.55
CA GLU A 73 1.48 -12.98 -16.65
C GLU A 73 2.08 -14.33 -17.08
N SER A 74 3.40 -14.36 -17.32
CA SER A 74 4.11 -15.59 -17.67
C SER A 74 4.08 -16.61 -16.53
N ALA A 75 4.19 -16.16 -15.27
CA ALA A 75 4.09 -17.01 -14.10
C ALA A 75 2.70 -17.65 -13.99
N ALA A 76 1.62 -16.86 -14.16
CA ALA A 76 0.25 -17.36 -14.14
C ALA A 76 0.02 -18.40 -15.22
N SER A 77 0.48 -18.18 -16.45
CA SER A 77 0.37 -19.12 -17.55
C SER A 77 1.03 -20.48 -17.23
N ALA A 78 2.27 -20.47 -16.72
CA ALA A 78 2.99 -21.68 -16.33
C ALA A 78 2.26 -22.42 -15.18
N LEU A 79 1.84 -21.69 -14.14
CA LEU A 79 1.17 -22.26 -12.97
C LEU A 79 -0.23 -22.79 -13.30
N GLN A 80 -1.00 -22.11 -14.16
CA GLN A 80 -2.30 -22.59 -14.63
C GLN A 80 -2.15 -23.88 -15.45
N THR A 81 -1.12 -23.96 -16.30
CA THR A 81 -0.82 -25.19 -17.05
C THR A 81 -0.45 -26.33 -16.11
N TYR A 82 0.39 -26.05 -15.10
CA TYR A 82 0.73 -27.04 -14.07
C TYR A 82 -0.49 -27.50 -13.28
N ALA A 83 -1.35 -26.57 -12.85
CA ALA A 83 -2.53 -26.86 -12.04
C ALA A 83 -3.57 -27.73 -12.77
N LYS A 84 -3.66 -27.64 -14.11
CA LYS A 84 -4.53 -28.52 -14.91
C LYS A 84 -4.17 -30.00 -14.75
N SER A 85 -2.86 -30.31 -14.73
CA SER A 85 -2.36 -31.67 -14.54
C SER A 85 -2.22 -32.04 -13.06
N ASN A 86 -2.14 -31.06 -12.16
CA ASN A 86 -1.93 -31.22 -10.73
C ASN A 86 -2.98 -30.45 -9.92
N PRO A 87 -4.29 -30.80 -9.99
CA PRO A 87 -5.37 -29.99 -9.40
C PRO A 87 -5.36 -29.96 -7.86
N ARG A 88 -4.52 -30.80 -7.23
CA ARG A 88 -4.32 -30.83 -5.77
C ARG A 88 -3.03 -30.15 -5.31
N SER A 89 -2.36 -29.40 -6.18
CA SER A 89 -1.18 -28.63 -5.80
C SER A 89 -1.58 -27.35 -5.06
N ALA A 90 -1.47 -27.37 -3.73
CA ALA A 90 -1.68 -26.18 -2.91
C ALA A 90 -0.67 -25.08 -3.26
N ASP A 91 0.60 -25.41 -3.50
CA ASP A 91 1.66 -24.48 -3.90
C ASP A 91 1.26 -23.67 -5.14
N ALA A 92 0.77 -24.33 -6.19
CA ALA A 92 0.34 -23.65 -7.40
C ALA A 92 -0.85 -22.71 -7.13
N ALA A 93 -1.81 -23.16 -6.31
CA ALA A 93 -2.99 -22.38 -5.97
C ALA A 93 -2.62 -21.13 -5.12
N TYR A 94 -1.74 -21.25 -4.11
CA TYR A 94 -1.24 -20.10 -3.34
C TYR A 94 -0.45 -19.11 -4.20
N LEU A 95 0.38 -19.60 -5.13
CA LEU A 95 1.11 -18.73 -6.05
C LEU A 95 0.18 -17.99 -7.01
N LEU A 96 -0.87 -18.64 -7.50
CA LEU A 96 -1.89 -17.99 -8.33
C LEU A 96 -2.69 -16.97 -7.52
N ALA A 97 -3.00 -17.25 -6.24
CA ALA A 97 -3.61 -16.29 -5.34
C ALA A 97 -2.71 -15.04 -5.15
N PHE A 98 -1.42 -15.25 -4.89
CA PHE A 98 -0.44 -14.16 -4.81
C PHE A 98 -0.38 -13.32 -6.09
N ILE A 99 -0.40 -13.95 -7.27
CA ILE A 99 -0.41 -13.23 -8.54
C ILE A 99 -1.69 -12.39 -8.68
N ALA A 100 -2.86 -12.96 -8.39
CA ALA A 100 -4.13 -12.24 -8.42
C ALA A 100 -4.13 -11.02 -7.47
N PHE A 101 -3.58 -11.18 -6.24
CA PHE A 101 -3.35 -10.05 -5.32
C PHE A 101 -2.48 -8.95 -5.97
N ARG A 102 -1.36 -9.33 -6.60
CA ARG A 102 -0.43 -8.39 -7.25
C ARG A 102 -1.04 -7.68 -8.45
N GLU A 103 -2.01 -8.29 -9.11
CA GLU A 103 -2.80 -7.72 -10.20
C GLU A 103 -3.98 -6.85 -9.70
N GLY A 104 -4.17 -6.73 -8.39
CA GLY A 104 -5.26 -5.94 -7.82
C GLY A 104 -6.63 -6.61 -7.95
N LYS A 105 -6.68 -7.94 -7.97
CA LYS A 105 -7.89 -8.77 -8.05
C LYS A 105 -8.17 -9.48 -6.71
N PRO A 106 -8.52 -8.76 -5.63
CA PRO A 106 -8.60 -9.32 -4.30
C PRO A 106 -9.63 -10.44 -4.15
N ALA A 107 -10.78 -10.33 -4.81
CA ALA A 107 -11.81 -11.37 -4.74
C ALA A 107 -11.35 -12.69 -5.39
N GLU A 108 -10.62 -12.64 -6.51
CA GLU A 108 -10.03 -13.81 -7.16
C GLU A 108 -8.92 -14.41 -6.30
N SER A 109 -8.05 -13.56 -5.73
CA SER A 109 -6.99 -13.98 -4.81
C SER A 109 -7.55 -14.74 -3.62
N LEU A 110 -8.56 -14.21 -2.93
CA LEU A 110 -9.21 -14.86 -1.79
C LEU A 110 -9.88 -16.17 -2.15
N ARG A 111 -10.50 -16.28 -3.34
CA ARG A 111 -11.07 -17.54 -3.82
C ARG A 111 -9.98 -18.59 -3.99
N LEU A 112 -8.89 -18.26 -4.68
CA LEU A 112 -7.75 -19.16 -4.90
C LEU A 112 -7.07 -19.55 -3.59
N PHE A 113 -6.89 -18.59 -2.66
CA PHE A 113 -6.39 -18.83 -1.32
C PHE A 113 -7.29 -19.83 -0.57
N SER A 114 -8.61 -19.65 -0.61
CA SER A 114 -9.57 -20.52 0.06
C SER A 114 -9.53 -21.95 -0.51
N ASP A 115 -9.36 -22.09 -1.82
CA ASP A 115 -9.21 -23.41 -2.46
C ASP A 115 -7.88 -24.07 -2.08
N ALA A 116 -6.77 -23.31 -2.03
CA ALA A 116 -5.47 -23.80 -1.58
C ALA A 116 -5.50 -24.24 -0.11
N ALA A 117 -6.17 -23.50 0.76
CA ALA A 117 -6.27 -23.79 2.19
C ALA A 117 -7.02 -25.10 2.50
N LYS A 118 -7.89 -25.57 1.60
CA LYS A 118 -8.53 -26.91 1.69
C LYS A 118 -7.55 -28.05 1.42
N LEU A 119 -6.45 -27.77 0.72
CA LEU A 119 -5.44 -28.75 0.31
C LEU A 119 -4.26 -28.82 1.26
N SER A 120 -3.81 -27.67 1.74
CA SER A 120 -2.69 -27.54 2.69
C SER A 120 -2.86 -26.31 3.55
N ALA A 121 -2.42 -26.38 4.81
CA ALA A 121 -2.44 -25.22 5.70
C ALA A 121 -1.64 -24.06 5.12
N PRO A 122 -2.15 -22.81 5.21
CA PRO A 122 -1.46 -21.62 4.73
C PRO A 122 -0.21 -21.31 5.58
N THR A 123 0.79 -20.71 4.95
CA THR A 123 1.94 -20.11 5.65
C THR A 123 1.56 -18.75 6.24
N ALA A 124 2.42 -18.19 7.11
CA ALA A 124 2.24 -16.83 7.62
C ALA A 124 2.17 -15.80 6.48
N ASN A 125 2.97 -15.98 5.44
CA ASN A 125 2.95 -15.11 4.26
C ASN A 125 1.63 -15.20 3.48
N ASP A 126 1.10 -16.41 3.27
CA ASP A 126 -0.19 -16.58 2.58
C ASP A 126 -1.33 -15.92 3.35
N LEU A 127 -1.32 -16.02 4.69
CA LEU A 127 -2.29 -15.34 5.57
C LEU A 127 -2.15 -13.81 5.49
N THR A 128 -0.92 -13.30 5.43
CA THR A 128 -0.68 -11.86 5.27
C THR A 128 -1.22 -11.36 3.91
N ILE A 129 -1.02 -12.10 2.84
CA ILE A 129 -1.56 -11.77 1.51
C ILE A 129 -3.09 -11.74 1.55
N ALA A 130 -3.73 -12.77 2.10
CA ALA A 130 -5.18 -12.81 2.25
C ALA A 130 -5.70 -11.62 3.07
N ALA A 131 -5.00 -11.24 4.15
CA ALA A 131 -5.33 -10.07 4.95
C ALA A 131 -5.24 -8.77 4.14
N LEU A 132 -4.23 -8.62 3.29
CA LEU A 132 -4.09 -7.45 2.41
C LEU A 132 -5.19 -7.40 1.34
N ASP A 133 -5.67 -8.54 0.85
CA ASP A 133 -6.85 -8.60 -0.01
C ASP A 133 -8.09 -8.09 0.71
N TYR A 134 -8.31 -8.49 1.97
CA TYR A 134 -9.40 -7.97 2.80
C TYR A 134 -9.27 -6.46 3.05
N VAL A 135 -8.05 -5.93 3.19
CA VAL A 135 -7.81 -4.46 3.27
C VAL A 135 -8.25 -3.79 1.98
N LEU A 136 -7.93 -4.35 0.80
CA LEU A 136 -8.35 -3.80 -0.50
C LEU A 136 -9.88 -3.79 -0.66
N LEU A 137 -10.57 -4.72 0.01
CA LEU A 137 -12.03 -4.80 0.04
C LEU A 137 -12.66 -3.99 1.18
N ASN A 138 -11.88 -3.25 1.97
CA ASN A 138 -12.29 -2.52 3.17
C ASN A 138 -12.93 -3.43 4.27
N GLN A 139 -12.61 -4.71 4.26
CA GLN A 139 -13.05 -5.71 5.25
C GLN A 139 -12.01 -5.81 6.38
N TYR A 140 -11.95 -4.79 7.22
CA TYR A 140 -10.88 -4.63 8.21
C TYR A 140 -10.92 -5.66 9.34
N ASP A 141 -12.09 -6.21 9.69
CA ASP A 141 -12.22 -7.24 10.72
C ASP A 141 -11.58 -8.56 10.27
N ASP A 142 -11.87 -8.98 9.03
CA ASP A 142 -11.24 -10.14 8.43
C ASP A 142 -9.73 -9.93 8.25
N ALA A 143 -9.33 -8.75 7.78
CA ALA A 143 -7.91 -8.41 7.63
C ALA A 143 -7.15 -8.54 8.96
N ALA A 144 -7.71 -8.00 10.06
CA ALA A 144 -7.10 -8.11 11.39
C ALA A 144 -6.99 -9.57 11.84
N HIS A 145 -8.06 -10.36 11.65
CA HIS A 145 -8.08 -11.78 11.99
C HIS A 145 -6.97 -12.56 11.27
N TYR A 146 -6.83 -12.38 9.95
CA TYR A 146 -5.80 -13.08 9.17
C TYR A 146 -4.38 -12.65 9.53
N LEU A 147 -4.16 -11.35 9.84
CA LEU A 147 -2.86 -10.87 10.34
C LEU A 147 -2.51 -11.44 11.71
N GLU A 148 -3.50 -11.56 12.61
CA GLU A 148 -3.29 -12.21 13.90
C GLU A 148 -2.94 -13.69 13.75
N LEU A 149 -3.57 -14.40 12.81
CA LEU A 149 -3.20 -15.78 12.48
C LEU A 149 -1.78 -15.86 11.92
N ALA A 150 -1.41 -14.94 11.01
CA ALA A 150 -0.04 -14.86 10.48
C ALA A 150 1.00 -14.68 11.60
N LEU A 151 0.71 -13.76 12.53
CA LEU A 151 1.58 -13.49 13.70
C LEU A 151 1.60 -14.61 14.74
N LYS A 152 0.59 -15.48 14.79
CA LYS A 152 0.65 -16.71 15.58
C LYS A 152 1.63 -17.72 15.00
N LEU A 153 1.73 -17.80 13.65
CA LEU A 153 2.69 -18.67 12.97
C LEU A 153 4.09 -18.09 12.96
N ASN A 154 4.21 -16.77 12.78
CA ASN A 154 5.48 -16.05 12.79
C ASN A 154 5.38 -14.77 13.65
N PRO A 155 5.64 -14.87 14.97
CA PRO A 155 5.55 -13.72 15.89
C PRO A 155 6.52 -12.59 15.60
N ASP A 156 7.58 -12.86 14.84
CA ASP A 156 8.66 -11.91 14.52
C ASP A 156 8.45 -11.22 13.17
N ASP A 157 7.34 -11.46 12.48
CA ASP A 157 7.01 -10.82 11.22
C ASP A 157 6.68 -9.34 11.44
N ILE A 158 7.67 -8.49 11.16
CA ILE A 158 7.57 -7.03 11.31
C ILE A 158 6.55 -6.45 10.33
N GLU A 159 6.49 -6.96 9.09
CA GLU A 159 5.56 -6.46 8.07
C GLU A 159 4.10 -6.81 8.41
N ALA A 160 3.83 -8.05 8.81
CA ALA A 160 2.50 -8.44 9.26
C ALA A 160 2.04 -7.59 10.46
N ARG A 161 2.94 -7.32 11.41
CA ARG A 161 2.67 -6.46 12.57
C ARG A 161 2.41 -5.02 12.19
N TYR A 162 3.18 -4.49 11.25
CA TYR A 162 2.95 -3.15 10.69
C TYR A 162 1.57 -3.05 10.02
N HIS A 163 1.21 -4.05 9.22
CA HIS A 163 -0.10 -4.08 8.57
C HIS A 163 -1.25 -4.21 9.60
N LEU A 164 -1.06 -5.00 10.66
CA LEU A 164 -2.03 -5.09 11.75
C LEU A 164 -2.24 -3.72 12.43
N GLY A 165 -1.16 -2.99 12.69
CA GLY A 165 -1.25 -1.62 13.23
C GLY A 165 -2.08 -0.70 12.32
N ARG A 166 -1.86 -0.75 11.01
CA ARG A 166 -2.64 0.03 10.03
C ARG A 166 -4.13 -0.38 10.00
N VAL A 167 -4.41 -1.66 10.04
CA VAL A 167 -5.78 -2.18 10.07
C VAL A 167 -6.49 -1.74 11.37
N ARG A 168 -5.83 -1.83 12.51
CA ARG A 168 -6.36 -1.36 13.80
C ARG A 168 -6.64 0.15 13.80
N TYR A 169 -5.78 0.94 13.14
CA TYR A 169 -6.04 2.37 12.92
C TYR A 169 -7.33 2.60 12.11
N GLN A 170 -7.54 1.87 11.00
CA GLN A 170 -8.76 1.97 10.20
C GLN A 170 -10.03 1.55 10.97
N GLN A 171 -9.90 0.66 11.95
CA GLN A 171 -10.96 0.26 12.87
C GLN A 171 -11.18 1.28 14.02
N ASN A 172 -10.45 2.40 14.04
CA ASN A 172 -10.40 3.36 15.15
C ASN A 172 -9.92 2.76 16.49
N GLN A 173 -9.24 1.62 16.45
CA GLN A 173 -8.65 0.95 17.61
C GLN A 173 -7.24 1.48 17.88
N PHE A 174 -7.14 2.79 18.16
CA PHE A 174 -5.88 3.52 18.18
C PHE A 174 -4.88 2.98 19.20
N ASP A 175 -5.32 2.51 20.37
CA ASP A 175 -4.42 1.94 21.39
C ASP A 175 -3.76 0.64 20.90
N LEU A 176 -4.52 -0.22 20.22
CA LEU A 176 -3.98 -1.44 19.62
C LEU A 176 -3.06 -1.15 18.44
N ALA A 177 -3.38 -0.11 17.66
CA ALA A 177 -2.50 0.36 16.58
C ALA A 177 -1.17 0.88 17.13
N ILE A 178 -1.20 1.72 18.19
CA ILE A 178 -0.02 2.23 18.88
C ILE A 178 0.86 1.07 19.37
N ALA A 179 0.28 0.08 20.07
CA ALA A 179 1.02 -1.08 20.54
C ALA A 179 1.70 -1.84 19.39
N SER A 180 1.01 -2.01 18.25
CA SER A 180 1.55 -2.67 17.07
C SER A 180 2.75 -1.91 16.48
N PHE A 181 2.62 -0.57 16.30
CA PHE A 181 3.70 0.25 15.77
C PHE A 181 4.89 0.38 16.73
N GLN A 182 4.65 0.46 18.03
CA GLN A 182 5.71 0.45 19.04
C GLN A 182 6.52 -0.85 19.00
N GLU A 183 5.86 -1.98 18.81
CA GLU A 183 6.55 -3.26 18.68
C GLU A 183 7.31 -3.39 17.36
N VAL A 184 6.82 -2.78 16.26
CA VAL A 184 7.59 -2.62 15.01
C VAL A 184 8.85 -1.79 15.27
N ILE A 185 8.72 -0.61 15.89
CA ILE A 185 9.83 0.32 16.16
C ILE A 185 10.87 -0.32 17.10
N LYS A 186 10.44 -1.14 18.07
CA LYS A 186 11.34 -1.87 18.95
C LYS A 186 12.23 -2.85 18.19
N ARG A 187 11.72 -3.52 17.15
CA ARG A 187 12.46 -4.47 16.31
C ARG A 187 13.21 -3.79 15.16
N ASP A 188 12.64 -2.75 14.61
CA ASP A 188 13.22 -1.91 13.57
C ASP A 188 13.17 -0.44 13.98
N PRO A 189 14.15 0.05 14.75
CA PRO A 189 14.21 1.43 15.22
C PRO A 189 14.35 2.45 14.08
N GLY A 190 14.71 2.00 12.88
CA GLY A 190 14.85 2.82 11.67
C GLY A 190 13.56 2.95 10.84
N SER A 191 12.45 2.36 11.28
CA SER A 191 11.20 2.34 10.52
C SER A 191 10.51 3.70 10.49
N VAL A 192 10.84 4.55 9.51
CA VAL A 192 10.18 5.84 9.27
C VAL A 192 8.68 5.67 9.15
N LYS A 193 8.23 4.66 8.38
CA LYS A 193 6.80 4.38 8.16
C LYS A 193 6.05 4.03 9.45
N ALA A 194 6.68 3.31 10.39
CA ALA A 194 6.03 2.95 11.65
C ALA A 194 5.95 4.15 12.60
N LEU A 195 6.98 5.00 12.64
CA LEU A 195 6.97 6.24 13.41
C LEU A 195 5.93 7.24 12.89
N ASP A 196 5.81 7.37 11.57
CA ASP A 196 4.80 8.23 10.96
C ASP A 196 3.38 7.77 11.31
N ASN A 197 3.09 6.47 11.15
CA ASN A 197 1.79 5.91 11.52
C ASN A 197 1.52 5.96 13.04
N LEU A 198 2.55 5.86 13.88
CA LEU A 198 2.44 6.09 15.32
C LEU A 198 2.02 7.53 15.60
N GLY A 199 2.58 8.50 14.89
CA GLY A 199 2.18 9.90 14.95
C GLY A 199 0.71 10.10 14.59
N LEU A 200 0.23 9.47 13.50
CA LEU A 200 -1.18 9.51 13.10
C LEU A 200 -2.11 8.94 14.20
N CYS A 201 -1.70 7.87 14.88
CA CYS A 201 -2.48 7.32 15.98
C CYS A 201 -2.57 8.29 17.16
N PHE A 202 -1.47 8.96 17.51
CA PHE A 202 -1.46 9.98 18.58
C PHE A 202 -2.29 11.20 18.19
N GLU A 203 -2.23 11.63 16.92
CA GLU A 203 -3.06 12.74 16.41
C GLU A 203 -4.55 12.39 16.51
N ALA A 204 -4.96 11.18 16.10
CA ALA A 204 -6.34 10.70 16.21
C ALA A 204 -6.85 10.67 17.65
N LYS A 205 -5.94 10.49 18.62
CA LYS A 205 -6.23 10.57 20.07
C LYS A 205 -6.10 12.00 20.63
N ASN A 206 -5.86 13.00 19.78
CA ASN A 206 -5.60 14.40 20.19
C ASN A 206 -4.40 14.55 21.15
N GLN A 207 -3.40 13.67 21.03
CA GLN A 207 -2.14 13.70 21.81
C GLN A 207 -1.06 14.40 20.97
N VAL A 208 -1.21 15.73 20.83
CA VAL A 208 -0.44 16.56 19.88
C VAL A 208 1.06 16.49 20.13
N GLU A 209 1.50 16.53 21.40
CA GLU A 209 2.91 16.46 21.77
C GLU A 209 3.53 15.11 21.37
N SER A 210 2.82 14.01 21.62
CA SER A 210 3.27 12.67 21.27
C SER A 210 3.33 12.48 19.74
N ALA A 211 2.33 12.98 19.02
CA ALA A 211 2.30 12.99 17.57
C ALA A 211 3.50 13.76 16.98
N THR A 212 3.72 14.97 17.50
CA THR A 212 4.85 15.82 17.10
C THR A 212 6.20 15.13 17.32
N ALA A 213 6.37 14.47 18.47
CA ALA A 213 7.60 13.74 18.80
C ALA A 213 7.82 12.56 17.83
N ALA A 214 6.76 11.80 17.52
CA ALA A 214 6.84 10.67 16.60
C ALA A 214 7.19 11.12 15.17
N TYR A 215 6.54 12.16 14.66
CA TYR A 215 6.83 12.71 13.33
C TYR A 215 8.25 13.31 13.25
N ARG A 216 8.70 14.04 14.26
CA ARG A 216 10.08 14.57 14.30
C ARG A 216 11.09 13.45 14.23
N ARG A 217 10.88 12.38 14.99
CA ARG A 217 11.77 11.22 14.94
C ARG A 217 11.75 10.53 13.57
N ALA A 218 10.60 10.44 12.93
CA ALA A 218 10.48 9.93 11.55
C ALA A 218 11.29 10.80 10.57
N ILE A 219 11.21 12.14 10.68
CA ILE A 219 11.97 13.10 9.86
C ILE A 219 13.48 12.97 10.09
N GLU A 220 13.93 12.87 11.33
CA GLU A 220 15.36 12.67 11.66
C GLU A 220 15.96 11.44 10.96
N LEU A 221 15.20 10.34 10.96
CA LEU A 221 15.62 9.09 10.29
C LEU A 221 15.56 9.22 8.77
N ASP A 222 14.52 9.89 8.23
CA ASP A 222 14.37 10.10 6.80
C ASP A 222 15.51 10.94 6.21
N GLN A 223 16.03 11.94 6.93
CA GLN A 223 17.15 12.77 6.48
C GLN A 223 18.42 11.98 6.17
N SER A 224 18.62 10.84 6.82
CA SER A 224 19.75 9.94 6.59
C SER A 224 19.44 8.80 5.60
N ALA A 225 18.21 8.72 5.11
CA ALA A 225 17.77 7.67 4.20
C ALA A 225 18.23 7.90 2.75
N ALA A 226 18.45 6.81 2.01
CA ALA A 226 18.76 6.90 0.58
C ALA A 226 17.57 7.31 -0.29
N ALA A 227 16.35 7.09 0.19
CA ALA A 227 15.10 7.51 -0.44
C ALA A 227 14.23 8.20 0.61
N HIS A 228 13.76 9.40 0.29
CA HIS A 228 12.97 10.21 1.21
C HIS A 228 11.47 9.95 1.09
N SER A 229 10.77 10.08 2.23
CA SER A 229 9.32 10.03 2.32
C SER A 229 8.77 11.41 2.63
N GLU A 230 7.79 11.85 1.86
CA GLU A 230 7.09 13.12 2.10
C GLU A 230 6.16 13.06 3.33
N GLN A 231 5.70 11.86 3.72
CA GLN A 231 4.63 11.70 4.70
C GLN A 231 4.93 12.33 6.07
N PRO A 232 6.10 12.10 6.72
CA PRO A 232 6.37 12.70 8.02
C PRO A 232 6.41 14.23 7.97
N TYR A 233 6.94 14.81 6.87
CA TYR A 233 6.97 16.26 6.68
C TYR A 233 5.57 16.83 6.46
N LEU A 234 4.76 16.16 5.64
CA LEU A 234 3.37 16.54 5.38
C LEU A 234 2.53 16.46 6.67
N ASN A 235 2.61 15.35 7.40
CA ASN A 235 1.80 15.14 8.59
C ASN A 235 2.18 16.12 9.71
N LEU A 236 3.48 16.30 9.99
CA LEU A 236 3.92 17.29 10.99
C LEU A 236 3.58 18.71 10.56
N GLY A 237 3.81 19.04 9.30
CA GLY A 237 3.49 20.37 8.77
C GLY A 237 2.00 20.69 8.88
N ALA A 238 1.12 19.73 8.52
CA ALA A 238 -0.32 19.89 8.65
C ALA A 238 -0.77 20.01 10.13
N LEU A 239 -0.19 19.22 11.03
CA LEU A 239 -0.46 19.29 12.46
C LEU A 239 -0.07 20.65 13.06
N LEU A 240 1.11 21.16 12.71
CA LEU A 240 1.60 22.47 13.15
C LEU A 240 0.77 23.61 12.57
N ALA A 241 0.38 23.52 11.29
CA ALA A 241 -0.49 24.53 10.67
C ALA A 241 -1.87 24.57 11.36
N LYS A 242 -2.46 23.43 11.65
CA LYS A 242 -3.71 23.31 12.41
C LYS A 242 -3.60 23.92 13.81
N SER A 243 -2.43 23.86 14.42
CA SER A 243 -2.12 24.47 15.72
C SER A 243 -1.66 25.92 15.61
N ASN A 244 -1.79 26.53 14.43
CA ASN A 244 -1.38 27.92 14.12
C ASN A 244 0.14 28.21 14.27
N HIS A 245 0.99 27.18 14.21
CA HIS A 245 2.45 27.32 14.17
C HIS A 245 2.93 27.39 12.72
N LEU A 246 2.50 28.42 11.99
CA LEU A 246 2.67 28.53 10.53
C LEU A 246 4.12 28.68 10.10
N ASP A 247 4.94 29.36 10.89
CA ASP A 247 6.36 29.56 10.59
C ASP A 247 7.17 28.23 10.62
N ASP A 248 6.77 27.30 11.47
CA ASP A 248 7.35 25.95 11.54
C ASP A 248 6.73 25.01 10.51
N ALA A 249 5.45 25.18 10.19
CA ALA A 249 4.71 24.32 9.27
C ALA A 249 5.15 24.49 7.81
N ILE A 250 5.29 25.74 7.35
CA ILE A 250 5.59 26.07 5.95
C ILE A 250 6.88 25.41 5.45
N PRO A 251 8.03 25.48 6.16
CA PRO A 251 9.25 24.79 5.73
C PRO A 251 9.07 23.28 5.56
N LEU A 252 8.33 22.62 6.46
CA LEU A 252 8.06 21.19 6.40
C LEU A 252 7.19 20.84 5.18
N LEU A 253 6.10 21.58 4.98
CA LEU A 253 5.20 21.38 3.83
C LEU A 253 5.92 21.67 2.51
N THR A 254 6.79 22.69 2.48
CA THR A 254 7.67 22.95 1.31
C THR A 254 8.57 21.76 1.05
N ARG A 255 9.19 21.18 2.09
CA ARG A 255 10.02 20.00 1.93
C ARG A 255 9.22 18.81 1.39
N ALA A 256 7.98 18.63 1.84
CA ALA A 256 7.10 17.56 1.29
C ALA A 256 6.82 17.76 -0.21
N THR A 257 6.60 19.01 -0.68
CA THR A 257 6.40 19.30 -2.12
C THR A 257 7.66 19.05 -2.95
N GLU A 258 8.85 19.29 -2.40
CA GLU A 258 10.12 18.99 -3.07
C GLU A 258 10.34 17.48 -3.26
N ILE A 259 9.98 16.67 -2.25
CA ILE A 259 10.12 15.20 -2.30
C ILE A 259 9.13 14.62 -3.29
N THR A 260 7.88 15.10 -3.29
CA THR A 260 6.82 14.53 -4.14
C THR A 260 6.01 15.66 -4.82
N PRO A 261 6.57 16.30 -5.86
CA PRO A 261 5.92 17.45 -6.51
C PRO A 261 4.64 17.10 -7.30
N GLY A 262 4.40 15.83 -7.57
CA GLY A 262 3.18 15.36 -8.25
C GLY A 262 2.06 14.92 -7.29
N GLU A 263 2.18 15.16 -6.00
CA GLU A 263 1.18 14.73 -5.01
C GLU A 263 0.25 15.89 -4.63
N PHE A 264 -1.02 15.77 -4.95
CA PHE A 264 -2.05 16.77 -4.68
C PHE A 264 -2.03 17.28 -3.23
N LYS A 265 -1.96 16.36 -2.26
CA LYS A 265 -2.14 16.69 -0.84
C LYS A 265 -1.06 17.62 -0.30
N VAL A 266 0.19 17.49 -0.78
CA VAL A 266 1.29 18.35 -0.30
C VAL A 266 1.10 19.80 -0.73
N HIS A 267 0.65 20.02 -1.99
CA HIS A 267 0.36 21.36 -2.49
C HIS A 267 -0.86 21.98 -1.80
N TYR A 268 -1.90 21.18 -1.58
CA TYR A 268 -3.12 21.62 -0.92
C TYR A 268 -2.85 22.09 0.53
N GLU A 269 -2.11 21.31 1.33
CA GLU A 269 -1.78 21.68 2.70
C GLU A 269 -0.82 22.88 2.76
N LEU A 270 0.14 22.99 1.83
CA LEU A 270 1.02 24.14 1.74
C LEU A 270 0.26 25.42 1.33
N ALA A 271 -0.71 25.30 0.40
CA ALA A 271 -1.60 26.39 0.02
C ALA A 271 -2.41 26.92 1.22
N LYS A 272 -2.95 26.01 2.04
CA LYS A 272 -3.66 26.37 3.28
C LYS A 272 -2.75 27.11 4.25
N ALA A 273 -1.55 26.58 4.50
CA ALA A 273 -0.59 27.23 5.41
C ALA A 273 -0.18 28.63 4.94
N TYR A 274 0.04 28.81 3.62
CA TYR A 274 0.29 30.14 3.06
C TYR A 274 -0.94 31.05 3.15
N PHE A 275 -2.15 30.52 2.92
CA PHE A 275 -3.38 31.28 3.06
C PHE A 275 -3.55 31.77 4.50
N ASP A 276 -3.38 30.92 5.48
CA ASP A 276 -3.54 31.25 6.89
C ASP A 276 -2.43 32.22 7.40
N SER A 277 -1.23 32.14 6.79
CA SER A 277 -0.12 33.10 7.03
C SER A 277 -0.22 34.39 6.21
N THR A 278 -1.35 34.65 5.54
CA THR A 278 -1.61 35.83 4.70
C THR A 278 -0.66 36.02 3.50
N LYS A 279 0.09 34.99 3.11
CA LYS A 279 1.00 34.98 1.94
C LYS A 279 0.21 34.64 0.68
N TRP A 280 -0.71 35.53 0.25
CA TRP A 280 -1.74 35.25 -0.75
C TRP A 280 -1.20 34.80 -2.12
N GLU A 281 -0.11 35.38 -2.62
CA GLU A 281 0.47 35.01 -3.91
C GLU A 281 1.14 33.61 -3.83
N SER A 282 1.80 33.30 -2.72
CA SER A 282 2.33 31.94 -2.50
C SER A 282 1.21 30.92 -2.36
N ALA A 283 0.13 31.27 -1.64
CA ALA A 283 -1.06 30.43 -1.53
C ALA A 283 -1.69 30.16 -2.90
N ARG A 284 -1.75 31.19 -3.78
CA ARG A 284 -2.26 31.06 -5.14
C ARG A 284 -1.47 30.04 -5.94
N ALA A 285 -0.15 30.17 -5.98
CA ALA A 285 0.70 29.27 -6.75
C ALA A 285 0.50 27.79 -6.34
N GLN A 286 0.42 27.53 -5.04
CA GLN A 286 0.22 26.16 -4.54
C GLN A 286 -1.22 25.65 -4.72
N ALA A 287 -2.22 26.52 -4.61
CA ALA A 287 -3.60 26.15 -4.83
C ALA A 287 -3.90 25.88 -6.32
N GLU A 288 -3.33 26.65 -7.24
CA GLU A 288 -3.38 26.41 -8.69
C GLU A 288 -2.78 25.04 -9.02
N GLU A 289 -1.62 24.69 -8.44
CA GLU A 289 -1.00 23.37 -8.63
C GLU A 289 -1.86 22.24 -8.04
N ALA A 290 -2.44 22.44 -6.87
CA ALA A 290 -3.37 21.47 -6.29
C ALA A 290 -4.59 21.21 -7.21
N VAL A 291 -5.19 22.27 -7.76
CA VAL A 291 -6.30 22.16 -8.74
C VAL A 291 -5.84 21.46 -10.02
N HIS A 292 -4.63 21.76 -10.52
CA HIS A 292 -4.07 21.09 -11.68
C HIS A 292 -3.89 19.58 -11.46
N LEU A 293 -3.34 19.19 -10.29
CA LEU A 293 -3.10 17.78 -9.94
C LEU A 293 -4.40 17.01 -9.66
N ASN A 294 -5.41 17.66 -9.11
CA ASN A 294 -6.72 17.03 -8.89
C ASN A 294 -7.89 17.98 -9.23
N PRO A 295 -8.25 18.10 -10.52
CA PRO A 295 -9.30 19.02 -10.97
C PRO A 295 -10.73 18.69 -10.50
N LYS A 296 -10.90 17.56 -9.81
CA LYS A 296 -12.19 17.13 -9.27
C LYS A 296 -12.32 17.31 -7.75
N ASP A 297 -11.30 17.90 -7.11
CA ASP A 297 -11.37 18.18 -5.68
C ASP A 297 -12.04 19.53 -5.40
N SER A 298 -13.27 19.49 -4.87
CA SER A 298 -14.03 20.68 -4.54
C SER A 298 -13.38 21.54 -3.46
N SER A 299 -12.56 20.97 -2.56
CA SER A 299 -11.88 21.71 -1.50
C SER A 299 -10.73 22.54 -2.05
N ALA A 300 -10.03 22.04 -3.07
CA ALA A 300 -8.96 22.78 -3.75
C ALA A 300 -9.53 23.99 -4.52
N HIS A 301 -10.60 23.81 -5.29
CA HIS A 301 -11.29 24.90 -5.96
C HIS A 301 -11.81 25.94 -4.97
N TYR A 302 -12.40 25.50 -3.85
CA TYR A 302 -12.87 26.42 -2.81
C TYR A 302 -11.71 27.23 -2.21
N LEU A 303 -10.58 26.58 -1.91
CA LEU A 303 -9.39 27.26 -1.39
C LEU A 303 -8.86 28.30 -2.40
N LEU A 304 -8.75 27.91 -3.69
CA LEU A 304 -8.28 28.81 -4.75
C LEU A 304 -9.23 30.01 -4.93
N GLY A 305 -10.54 29.78 -4.88
CA GLY A 305 -11.54 30.85 -4.89
C GLY A 305 -11.36 31.85 -3.73
N ARG A 306 -11.14 31.34 -2.52
CA ARG A 306 -10.84 32.18 -1.35
C ARG A 306 -9.54 32.97 -1.53
N VAL A 307 -8.50 32.36 -2.11
CA VAL A 307 -7.22 33.02 -2.40
C VAL A 307 -7.42 34.14 -3.42
N TYR A 308 -8.12 33.91 -4.53
CA TYR A 308 -8.43 34.93 -5.53
C TYR A 308 -9.27 36.07 -4.93
N GLN A 309 -10.20 35.77 -4.05
CA GLN A 309 -10.98 36.78 -3.32
C GLN A 309 -10.07 37.70 -2.48
N ARG A 310 -9.09 37.11 -1.77
CA ARG A 310 -8.11 37.90 -0.99
C ARG A 310 -7.20 38.74 -1.86
N LEU A 311 -6.88 38.31 -3.07
CA LEU A 311 -6.10 39.02 -4.07
C LEU A 311 -6.91 40.06 -4.86
N GLY A 312 -8.23 40.19 -4.59
CA GLY A 312 -9.12 41.12 -5.30
C GLY A 312 -9.52 40.67 -6.71
N ARG A 313 -9.20 39.43 -7.09
CA ARG A 313 -9.53 38.85 -8.42
C ARG A 313 -10.93 38.25 -8.42
N LYS A 314 -11.95 39.09 -8.39
CA LYS A 314 -13.36 38.70 -8.14
C LYS A 314 -13.91 37.74 -9.17
N ASP A 315 -13.59 37.93 -10.46
CA ASP A 315 -14.10 37.08 -11.55
C ASP A 315 -13.56 35.66 -11.41
N LEU A 316 -12.23 35.49 -11.21
CA LEU A 316 -11.60 34.20 -10.98
C LEU A 316 -12.13 33.52 -9.71
N ALA A 317 -12.35 34.29 -8.65
CA ALA A 317 -12.93 33.76 -7.42
C ALA A 317 -14.35 33.20 -7.66
N SER A 318 -15.17 33.89 -8.46
CA SER A 318 -16.53 33.45 -8.80
C SER A 318 -16.52 32.16 -9.62
N GLU A 319 -15.61 32.05 -10.60
CA GLU A 319 -15.44 30.83 -11.41
C GLU A 319 -15.08 29.62 -10.53
N GLU A 320 -14.12 29.78 -9.60
CA GLU A 320 -13.70 28.70 -8.71
C GLU A 320 -14.80 28.29 -7.72
N PHE A 321 -15.60 29.23 -7.19
CA PHE A 321 -16.75 28.91 -6.34
C PHE A 321 -17.89 28.23 -7.12
N GLN A 322 -18.11 28.62 -8.36
CA GLN A 322 -19.06 27.94 -9.23
C GLN A 322 -18.61 26.50 -9.47
N LYS A 323 -17.33 26.26 -9.80
CA LYS A 323 -16.75 24.94 -9.99
C LYS A 323 -16.88 24.08 -8.74
N THR A 324 -16.61 24.67 -7.57
CA THR A 324 -16.82 24.00 -6.27
C THR A 324 -18.26 23.50 -6.14
N SER A 325 -19.23 24.34 -6.46
CA SER A 325 -20.65 24.01 -6.34
C SER A 325 -21.10 22.93 -7.32
N GLU A 326 -20.55 22.92 -8.54
CA GLU A 326 -20.77 21.88 -9.55
C GLU A 326 -20.23 20.52 -9.05
N LEU A 327 -18.98 20.48 -8.59
CA LEU A 327 -18.34 19.24 -8.11
C LEU A 327 -19.06 18.64 -6.89
N ILE A 328 -19.57 19.49 -5.99
CA ILE A 328 -20.37 19.01 -4.84
C ILE A 328 -21.69 18.40 -5.31
N ARG A 329 -22.38 19.02 -6.27
CA ARG A 329 -23.64 18.49 -6.84
C ARG A 329 -23.43 17.16 -7.55
N ASP A 330 -22.37 17.07 -8.38
CA ASP A 330 -22.05 15.84 -9.11
C ASP A 330 -21.72 14.69 -8.15
N LYS A 331 -20.99 14.98 -7.07
CA LYS A 331 -20.69 13.99 -6.03
C LYS A 331 -21.96 13.50 -5.31
N ALA A 332 -22.90 14.40 -5.03
CA ALA A 332 -24.19 14.05 -4.42
C ALA A 332 -25.06 13.21 -5.37
N ALA A 333 -25.15 13.56 -6.65
CA ALA A 333 -25.88 12.80 -7.66
C ALA A 333 -25.36 11.36 -7.80
N ASN A 334 -24.02 11.20 -7.94
CA ASN A 334 -23.39 9.90 -8.07
C ASN A 334 -23.57 9.03 -6.81
N SER A 335 -23.64 9.62 -5.61
CA SER A 335 -23.92 8.88 -4.38
C SER A 335 -25.35 8.35 -4.29
N HIS A 336 -26.33 9.07 -4.85
CA HIS A 336 -27.72 8.63 -4.93
C HIS A 336 -27.93 7.51 -5.95
N GLU A 337 -27.27 7.57 -7.10
CA GLU A 337 -27.33 6.50 -8.12
C GLU A 337 -26.71 5.19 -7.62
N GLY A 338 -25.59 5.26 -6.90
CA GLY A 338 -24.95 4.10 -6.26
C GLY A 338 -25.84 3.41 -5.21
N MET A 339 -26.62 4.19 -4.44
CA MET A 339 -27.59 3.62 -3.48
C MET A 339 -28.81 3.01 -4.17
N ALA A 340 -29.28 3.58 -5.26
CA ALA A 340 -30.43 3.07 -6.01
C ALA A 340 -30.13 1.75 -6.75
N SER A 341 -28.92 1.61 -7.30
CA SER A 341 -28.47 0.39 -7.97
C SER A 341 -28.20 -0.76 -6.99
N GLY A 342 -27.76 -0.48 -5.77
CA GLY A 342 -27.54 -1.48 -4.71
C GLY A 342 -28.84 -2.00 -4.08
N ALA A 343 -29.94 -1.27 -4.17
CA ALA A 343 -31.25 -1.68 -3.65
C ALA A 343 -32.03 -2.60 -4.63
N SER A 344 -31.66 -2.61 -5.92
CA SER A 344 -32.32 -3.43 -6.96
C SER A 344 -31.70 -4.84 -7.10
N SER A 345 -30.64 -5.16 -6.36
CA SER A 345 -29.91 -6.44 -6.43
C SER A 345 -30.03 -7.32 -5.18
N ARG A 346 -31.06 -7.07 -4.34
CA ARG A 346 -31.38 -7.91 -3.18
C ARG A 346 -32.71 -8.64 -3.36
#